data_337f9b5d5abc3c12e925bbbe3483bbb3
#
_entry.id   337f9b5d5abc3c12e925bbbe3483bbb3
#
_cell.length_a   1.000
_cell.length_b   1.000
_cell.length_c   1.000
_cell.angle_alpha   90.00
_cell.angle_beta   90.00
_cell.angle_gamma   90.00
#
_symmetry.space_group_name_H-M   'P 1'
#
loop_
_entity.id
_entity.type
_entity.pdbx_description
1 polymer ?
#
loop_
_entity_poly.entity_id
_entity_poly.type
_entity_poly.pdbx_seq_one_letter_code
_entity_poly.pdbx_strand_id
1 'polypeptide(L)'
;METSTFKIRDFPQDERPRERLLNEGSDKLSNQELLAILLRTGTKKESVLDLSQKLLKHFEGLRMLKDASVEEITTISGIGTAKAVQILAALELGRRINRLTYEDRYVIRSPQDGANYVMEEMRFLSQEHFVCLYLNTKNQVLHKQTVFIGSLNASIVHPREVFKEALKRSAASLICVHNHPSGDPSPSREDIEVTKRLSECGKVLGIELLDHLIIGEQKFVSLKEKGYM
;
A
#
# COMPACT_ATOMS: atom_id res chain seq x y z
N MET A 1 -29.94 -43.03 12.18
CA MET A 1 -29.51 -42.44 10.92
C MET A 1 -28.22 -41.68 11.15
N GLU A 2 -27.09 -42.22 10.69
CA GLU A 2 -25.84 -41.47 10.70
C GLU A 2 -25.93 -40.35 9.67
N THR A 3 -26.04 -39.12 10.11
CA THR A 3 -25.92 -37.93 9.24
C THR A 3 -24.46 -37.86 8.76
N SER A 4 -24.20 -38.31 7.56
CA SER A 4 -22.91 -38.19 6.90
C SER A 4 -22.57 -36.70 6.82
N THR A 5 -21.54 -36.27 7.56
CA THR A 5 -21.05 -34.90 7.54
C THR A 5 -20.35 -34.64 6.23
N PHE A 6 -20.87 -33.73 5.41
CA PHE A 6 -20.28 -33.33 4.13
C PHE A 6 -18.92 -32.65 4.40
N LYS A 7 -17.84 -33.23 3.91
CA LYS A 7 -16.47 -32.72 4.12
C LYS A 7 -16.00 -31.92 2.91
N ILE A 8 -15.05 -31.02 3.07
CA ILE A 8 -14.48 -30.23 1.95
C ILE A 8 -14.01 -31.11 0.80
N ARG A 9 -13.49 -32.30 1.06
CA ARG A 9 -13.06 -33.25 0.01
C ARG A 9 -14.21 -33.81 -0.83
N ASP A 10 -15.44 -33.67 -0.38
CA ASP A 10 -16.64 -34.15 -1.07
C ASP A 10 -17.16 -33.09 -2.07
N PHE A 11 -16.64 -31.86 -2.01
CA PHE A 11 -16.87 -30.82 -3.02
C PHE A 11 -16.00 -31.05 -4.27
N PRO A 12 -16.48 -30.63 -5.46
CA PRO A 12 -15.64 -30.53 -6.65
C PRO A 12 -14.35 -29.76 -6.33
N GLN A 13 -13.26 -30.13 -7.00
CA GLN A 13 -11.94 -29.58 -6.64
C GLN A 13 -11.89 -28.05 -6.81
N ASP A 14 -12.49 -27.55 -7.86
CA ASP A 14 -12.57 -26.13 -8.20
C ASP A 14 -13.45 -25.30 -7.25
N GLU A 15 -14.39 -25.95 -6.55
CA GLU A 15 -15.26 -25.29 -5.56
C GLU A 15 -14.66 -25.25 -4.13
N ARG A 16 -13.51 -25.88 -3.91
CA ARG A 16 -12.88 -25.89 -2.58
C ARG A 16 -12.26 -24.53 -2.28
N PRO A 17 -12.37 -24.00 -1.04
CA PRO A 17 -11.93 -22.65 -0.72
C PRO A 17 -10.46 -22.34 -1.08
N ARG A 18 -9.54 -23.29 -0.95
CA ARG A 18 -8.13 -23.10 -1.30
C ARG A 18 -7.92 -23.00 -2.80
N GLU A 19 -8.54 -23.86 -3.56
CA GLU A 19 -8.49 -23.90 -5.01
C GLU A 19 -9.14 -22.66 -5.60
N ARG A 20 -10.27 -22.22 -5.03
CA ARG A 20 -10.92 -20.96 -5.41
C ARG A 20 -10.03 -19.75 -5.12
N LEU A 21 -9.34 -19.73 -3.97
CA LEU A 21 -8.39 -18.65 -3.65
C LEU A 21 -7.26 -18.57 -4.67
N LEU A 22 -6.74 -19.72 -5.12
CA LEU A 22 -5.67 -19.79 -6.12
C LEU A 22 -6.14 -19.35 -7.52
N ASN A 23 -7.35 -19.73 -7.91
CA ASN A 23 -7.86 -19.54 -9.26
C ASN A 23 -8.59 -18.20 -9.44
N GLU A 24 -9.30 -17.73 -8.42
CA GLU A 24 -10.21 -16.57 -8.50
C GLU A 24 -9.68 -15.35 -7.69
N GLY A 25 -8.75 -15.56 -6.74
CA GLY A 25 -8.25 -14.52 -5.84
C GLY A 25 -9.04 -14.44 -4.53
N SER A 26 -8.43 -13.78 -3.53
CA SER A 26 -8.99 -13.69 -2.17
C SER A 26 -10.25 -12.81 -2.07
N ASP A 27 -10.42 -11.85 -2.99
CA ASP A 27 -11.56 -10.92 -3.04
C ASP A 27 -12.88 -11.60 -3.47
N LYS A 28 -12.81 -12.79 -4.05
CA LYS A 28 -13.97 -13.60 -4.47
C LYS A 28 -14.46 -14.55 -3.38
N LEU A 29 -13.69 -14.76 -2.32
CA LEU A 29 -14.06 -15.66 -1.24
C LEU A 29 -14.91 -14.96 -0.19
N SER A 30 -15.89 -15.70 0.33
CA SER A 30 -16.67 -15.29 1.51
C SER A 30 -15.83 -15.34 2.78
N ASN A 31 -16.25 -14.62 3.83
CA ASN A 31 -15.63 -14.68 5.15
C ASN A 31 -15.59 -16.11 5.72
N GLN A 32 -16.61 -16.90 5.43
CA GLN A 32 -16.71 -18.31 5.83
C GLN A 32 -15.60 -19.13 5.18
N GLU A 33 -15.37 -18.95 3.89
CA GLU A 33 -14.33 -19.67 3.15
C GLU A 33 -12.93 -19.26 3.58
N LEU A 34 -12.69 -17.97 3.80
CA LEU A 34 -11.41 -17.47 4.33
C LEU A 34 -11.10 -18.05 5.72
N LEU A 35 -12.10 -18.08 6.62
CA LEU A 35 -11.96 -18.71 7.92
C LEU A 35 -11.77 -20.23 7.81
N ALA A 36 -12.43 -20.91 6.87
CA ALA A 36 -12.22 -22.34 6.62
C ALA A 36 -10.80 -22.66 6.17
N ILE A 37 -10.17 -21.78 5.38
CA ILE A 37 -8.76 -21.91 5.00
C ILE A 37 -7.87 -21.79 6.23
N LEU A 38 -8.12 -20.82 7.12
CA LEU A 38 -7.38 -20.62 8.36
C LEU A 38 -7.53 -21.79 9.33
N LEU A 39 -8.77 -22.25 9.58
CA LEU A 39 -9.07 -23.35 10.48
C LEU A 39 -8.58 -24.72 9.99
N ARG A 40 -8.36 -24.89 8.68
CA ARG A 40 -7.82 -26.05 7.98
C ARG A 40 -8.69 -27.31 8.07
N THR A 41 -9.21 -27.63 9.22
CA THR A 41 -9.95 -28.86 9.48
C THR A 41 -11.19 -28.59 10.33
N GLY A 42 -12.28 -29.28 10.05
CA GLY A 42 -13.44 -29.33 10.92
C GLY A 42 -13.24 -30.27 12.12
N THR A 43 -14.31 -30.91 12.53
CA THR A 43 -14.36 -31.95 13.57
C THR A 43 -14.80 -33.28 12.96
N LYS A 44 -14.94 -34.32 13.78
CA LYS A 44 -15.55 -35.58 13.34
C LYS A 44 -17.02 -35.41 12.94
N LYS A 45 -17.71 -34.42 13.51
CA LYS A 45 -19.17 -34.20 13.37
C LYS A 45 -19.53 -33.02 12.48
N GLU A 46 -18.60 -32.07 12.24
CA GLU A 46 -18.86 -30.84 11.50
C GLU A 46 -17.76 -30.59 10.47
N SER A 47 -18.12 -30.15 9.27
CA SER A 47 -17.13 -29.71 8.27
C SER A 47 -16.43 -28.43 8.74
N VAL A 48 -15.32 -28.06 8.13
CA VAL A 48 -14.64 -26.81 8.46
C VAL A 48 -15.45 -25.59 8.00
N LEU A 49 -16.26 -25.71 6.96
CA LEU A 49 -17.19 -24.64 6.54
C LEU A 49 -18.29 -24.42 7.60
N ASP A 50 -18.89 -25.52 8.10
CA ASP A 50 -19.89 -25.42 9.18
C ASP A 50 -19.29 -24.81 10.45
N LEU A 51 -18.08 -25.24 10.81
CA LEU A 51 -17.35 -24.68 11.95
C LEU A 51 -17.04 -23.20 11.77
N SER A 52 -16.66 -22.76 10.55
CA SER A 52 -16.44 -21.34 10.22
C SER A 52 -17.74 -20.54 10.31
N GLN A 53 -18.83 -21.09 9.80
CA GLN A 53 -20.15 -20.46 9.89
C GLN A 53 -20.63 -20.31 11.34
N LYS A 54 -20.41 -21.35 12.15
CA LYS A 54 -20.73 -21.35 13.58
C LYS A 54 -19.94 -20.27 14.33
N LEU A 55 -18.65 -20.12 14.02
CA LEU A 55 -17.82 -19.04 14.57
C LEU A 55 -18.35 -17.66 14.19
N LEU A 56 -18.62 -17.42 12.90
CA LEU A 56 -19.18 -16.15 12.44
C LEU A 56 -20.54 -15.84 13.08
N LYS A 57 -21.38 -16.84 13.21
CA LYS A 57 -22.70 -16.68 13.86
C LYS A 57 -22.57 -16.34 15.34
N HIS A 58 -21.64 -16.99 16.06
CA HIS A 58 -21.42 -16.75 17.48
C HIS A 58 -20.96 -15.31 17.78
N PHE A 59 -20.09 -14.76 16.92
CA PHE A 59 -19.55 -13.40 17.05
C PHE A 59 -20.28 -12.36 16.18
N GLU A 60 -21.43 -12.67 15.59
CA GLU A 60 -22.19 -11.75 14.73
C GLU A 60 -21.34 -11.15 13.59
N GLY A 61 -20.39 -11.93 13.07
CA GLY A 61 -19.48 -11.56 11.98
C GLY A 61 -18.06 -11.21 12.42
N LEU A 62 -17.24 -10.77 11.46
CA LEU A 62 -15.82 -10.46 11.69
C LEU A 62 -15.62 -9.28 12.63
N ARG A 63 -16.59 -8.36 12.69
CA ARG A 63 -16.49 -7.12 13.49
C ARG A 63 -16.31 -7.41 14.98
N MET A 64 -17.09 -8.34 15.52
CA MET A 64 -16.99 -8.73 16.94
C MET A 64 -15.88 -9.76 17.16
N LEU A 65 -15.64 -10.63 16.18
CA LEU A 65 -14.59 -11.64 16.27
C LEU A 65 -13.18 -11.01 16.42
N LYS A 66 -12.94 -9.81 15.87
CA LYS A 66 -11.64 -9.12 15.98
C LYS A 66 -11.22 -8.79 17.41
N ASP A 67 -12.17 -8.63 18.31
CA ASP A 67 -11.96 -8.23 19.71
C ASP A 67 -12.12 -9.42 20.69
N ALA A 68 -12.39 -10.62 20.17
CA ALA A 68 -12.62 -11.82 20.96
C ALA A 68 -11.33 -12.32 21.66
N SER A 69 -11.48 -12.88 22.83
CA SER A 69 -10.40 -13.54 23.55
C SER A 69 -10.23 -15.02 23.14
N VAL A 70 -9.11 -15.63 23.51
CA VAL A 70 -8.88 -17.08 23.30
C VAL A 70 -9.94 -17.90 24.04
N GLU A 71 -10.28 -17.48 25.27
CA GLU A 71 -11.27 -18.13 26.13
C GLU A 71 -12.64 -18.13 25.44
N GLU A 72 -13.09 -16.99 24.93
CA GLU A 72 -14.37 -16.85 24.23
C GLU A 72 -14.44 -17.72 22.98
N ILE A 73 -13.38 -17.71 22.14
CA ILE A 73 -13.36 -18.51 20.91
C ILE A 73 -13.35 -20.01 21.22
N THR A 74 -12.69 -20.43 22.29
CA THR A 74 -12.62 -21.86 22.69
C THR A 74 -13.92 -22.39 23.32
N THR A 75 -14.88 -21.53 23.69
CA THR A 75 -16.23 -21.99 24.08
C THR A 75 -16.95 -22.69 22.93
N ILE A 76 -16.55 -22.41 21.69
CA ILE A 76 -17.18 -23.00 20.51
C ILE A 76 -16.67 -24.44 20.34
N SER A 77 -17.57 -25.41 20.52
CA SER A 77 -17.24 -26.81 20.31
C SER A 77 -16.61 -27.05 18.93
N GLY A 78 -15.42 -27.65 18.89
CA GLY A 78 -14.65 -27.89 17.69
C GLY A 78 -13.52 -26.90 17.45
N ILE A 79 -13.42 -25.83 18.24
CA ILE A 79 -12.33 -24.87 18.23
C ILE A 79 -11.54 -24.98 19.52
N GLY A 80 -10.39 -25.62 19.46
CA GLY A 80 -9.43 -25.65 20.56
C GLY A 80 -8.48 -24.47 20.51
N THR A 81 -7.61 -24.34 21.54
CA THR A 81 -6.64 -23.25 21.70
C THR A 81 -5.79 -23.02 20.44
N ALA A 82 -5.32 -24.07 19.76
CA ALA A 82 -4.51 -23.92 18.56
C ALA A 82 -5.25 -23.17 17.42
N LYS A 83 -6.51 -23.51 17.19
CA LYS A 83 -7.33 -22.83 16.17
C LYS A 83 -7.68 -21.39 16.59
N ALA A 84 -7.99 -21.17 17.88
CA ALA A 84 -8.26 -19.84 18.41
C ALA A 84 -7.06 -18.90 18.23
N VAL A 85 -5.87 -19.32 18.64
CA VAL A 85 -4.61 -18.57 18.49
C VAL A 85 -4.32 -18.27 17.01
N GLN A 86 -4.55 -19.21 16.11
CA GLN A 86 -4.33 -19.03 14.67
C GLN A 86 -5.25 -17.95 14.10
N ILE A 87 -6.52 -17.90 14.49
CA ILE A 87 -7.47 -16.86 14.07
C ILE A 87 -7.02 -15.50 14.61
N LEU A 88 -6.73 -15.40 15.90
CA LEU A 88 -6.32 -14.16 16.54
C LEU A 88 -5.00 -13.63 15.97
N ALA A 89 -4.05 -14.49 15.66
CA ALA A 89 -2.81 -14.09 14.99
C ALA A 89 -3.05 -13.52 13.59
N ALA A 90 -3.96 -14.12 12.80
CA ALA A 90 -4.33 -13.62 11.49
C ALA A 90 -5.04 -12.25 11.57
N LEU A 91 -5.94 -12.08 12.54
CA LEU A 91 -6.64 -10.80 12.78
C LEU A 91 -5.67 -9.71 13.23
N GLU A 92 -4.72 -10.04 14.12
CA GLU A 92 -3.70 -9.09 14.59
C GLU A 92 -2.75 -8.68 13.45
N LEU A 93 -2.34 -9.60 12.58
CA LEU A 93 -1.54 -9.27 11.40
C LEU A 93 -2.31 -8.31 10.47
N GLY A 94 -3.58 -8.58 10.21
CA GLY A 94 -4.44 -7.68 9.44
C GLY A 94 -4.55 -6.29 10.07
N ARG A 95 -4.70 -6.22 11.41
CA ARG A 95 -4.73 -4.96 12.17
C ARG A 95 -3.40 -4.18 12.05
N ARG A 96 -2.26 -4.87 12.16
CA ARG A 96 -0.93 -4.24 11.99
C ARG A 96 -0.74 -3.71 10.58
N ILE A 97 -1.08 -4.49 9.55
CA ILE A 97 -1.02 -4.06 8.15
C ILE A 97 -1.87 -2.80 7.96
N ASN A 98 -3.08 -2.76 8.51
CA ASN A 98 -3.97 -1.61 8.40
C ASN A 98 -3.41 -0.36 9.12
N ARG A 99 -2.76 -0.52 10.28
CA ARG A 99 -2.06 0.58 10.97
C ARG A 99 -0.91 1.14 10.14
N LEU A 100 -0.05 0.27 9.59
CA LEU A 100 1.06 0.70 8.73
C LEU A 100 0.58 1.51 7.51
N THR A 101 -0.66 1.31 7.09
CA THR A 101 -1.25 2.04 5.95
C THR A 101 -1.82 3.41 6.34
N TYR A 102 -2.13 3.70 7.61
CA TYR A 102 -2.90 4.88 8.00
C TYR A 102 -2.20 5.84 8.98
N GLU A 103 -1.36 5.37 9.90
CA GLU A 103 -0.92 6.20 11.04
C GLU A 103 0.40 6.94 10.82
N ASP A 104 1.26 6.54 9.86
CA ASP A 104 2.62 7.10 9.71
C ASP A 104 2.93 7.72 8.34
N ARG A 105 1.91 8.13 7.57
CA ARG A 105 2.20 8.80 6.31
C ARG A 105 2.61 10.23 6.57
N TYR A 106 3.83 10.58 6.16
CA TYR A 106 4.33 11.94 6.20
C TYR A 106 3.43 12.86 5.37
N VAL A 107 3.01 13.99 5.95
CA VAL A 107 2.14 14.98 5.28
C VAL A 107 2.99 16.14 4.81
N ILE A 108 2.96 16.45 3.54
CA ILE A 108 3.67 17.59 2.95
C ILE A 108 2.70 18.78 2.85
N ARG A 109 2.94 19.82 3.66
CA ARG A 109 2.13 21.05 3.69
C ARG A 109 2.84 22.23 3.06
N SER A 110 4.16 22.13 2.89
CA SER A 110 5.02 23.17 2.36
C SER A 110 6.16 22.57 1.54
N PRO A 111 6.84 23.37 0.67
CA PRO A 111 8.08 22.95 0.02
C PRO A 111 9.16 22.49 1.01
N GLN A 112 9.23 23.14 2.18
CA GLN A 112 10.15 22.76 3.25
C GLN A 112 9.89 21.35 3.77
N ASP A 113 8.62 20.95 3.96
CA ASP A 113 8.28 19.58 4.38
C ASP A 113 8.74 18.55 3.35
N GLY A 114 8.53 18.85 2.04
CA GLY A 114 8.98 18.00 0.95
C GLY A 114 10.51 17.86 0.94
N ALA A 115 11.24 18.97 1.11
CA ALA A 115 12.69 18.96 1.20
C ALA A 115 13.16 18.16 2.42
N ASN A 116 12.60 18.40 3.60
CA ASN A 116 12.97 17.70 4.85
C ASN A 116 12.78 16.19 4.72
N TYR A 117 11.73 15.75 4.01
CA TYR A 117 11.42 14.34 3.83
C TYR A 117 12.51 13.56 3.07
N VAL A 118 13.28 14.24 2.20
CA VAL A 118 14.31 13.60 1.36
C VAL A 118 15.72 14.11 1.63
N MET A 119 15.90 15.21 2.35
CA MET A 119 17.19 15.91 2.53
C MET A 119 18.31 14.98 2.98
N GLU A 120 18.10 14.25 4.09
CA GLU A 120 19.14 13.39 4.68
C GLU A 120 19.59 12.27 3.74
N GLU A 121 18.71 11.82 2.87
CA GLU A 121 18.99 10.74 1.93
C GLU A 121 19.65 11.27 0.65
N MET A 122 19.25 12.47 0.20
CA MET A 122 19.63 12.96 -1.13
C MET A 122 20.86 13.88 -1.15
N ARG A 123 21.13 14.61 -0.06
CA ARG A 123 22.20 15.61 -0.02
C ARG A 123 23.63 15.06 -0.20
N PHE A 124 23.84 13.77 0.10
CA PHE A 124 25.15 13.12 0.01
C PHE A 124 25.33 12.25 -1.24
N LEU A 125 24.34 12.21 -2.12
CA LEU A 125 24.44 11.41 -3.33
C LEU A 125 25.45 12.03 -4.30
N SER A 126 26.37 11.21 -4.77
CA SER A 126 27.42 11.59 -5.71
C SER A 126 26.95 11.73 -7.17
N GLN A 127 25.74 11.28 -7.47
CA GLN A 127 25.07 11.40 -8.76
C GLN A 127 23.72 12.11 -8.58
N GLU A 128 23.22 12.70 -9.65
CA GLU A 128 21.86 13.25 -9.65
C GLU A 128 20.84 12.12 -9.60
N HIS A 129 19.91 12.18 -8.67
CA HIS A 129 18.78 11.26 -8.53
C HIS A 129 17.49 12.05 -8.71
N PHE A 130 16.68 11.65 -9.66
CA PHE A 130 15.35 12.21 -9.85
C PHE A 130 14.33 11.33 -9.15
N VAL A 131 13.72 11.87 -8.10
CA VAL A 131 12.79 11.20 -7.19
C VAL A 131 11.40 11.79 -7.34
N CYS A 132 10.36 10.95 -7.33
CA CYS A 132 8.96 11.37 -7.27
C CYS A 132 8.33 10.95 -5.95
N LEU A 133 7.65 11.89 -5.31
CA LEU A 133 6.79 11.69 -4.14
C LEU A 133 5.34 11.71 -4.63
N TYR A 134 4.65 10.58 -4.51
CA TYR A 134 3.27 10.41 -4.92
C TYR A 134 2.35 10.66 -3.73
N LEU A 135 1.38 11.53 -3.86
CA LEU A 135 0.56 12.03 -2.76
C LEU A 135 -0.92 11.70 -2.96
N ASN A 136 -1.63 11.52 -1.86
CA ASN A 136 -3.09 11.47 -1.86
C ASN A 136 -3.71 12.87 -1.76
N THR A 137 -5.05 12.95 -1.77
CA THR A 137 -5.81 14.22 -1.64
C THR A 137 -5.59 14.97 -0.33
N LYS A 138 -4.93 14.37 0.67
CA LYS A 138 -4.54 14.99 1.94
C LYS A 138 -3.06 15.34 1.99
N ASN A 139 -2.38 15.34 0.84
CA ASN A 139 -0.93 15.55 0.70
C ASN A 139 -0.06 14.60 1.55
N GLN A 140 -0.58 13.39 1.83
CA GLN A 140 0.19 12.35 2.50
C GLN A 140 0.99 11.57 1.45
N VAL A 141 2.25 11.29 1.77
CA VAL A 141 3.14 10.52 0.90
C VAL A 141 2.66 9.06 0.82
N LEU A 142 2.16 8.66 -0.34
CA LEU A 142 1.75 7.29 -0.65
C LEU A 142 2.95 6.41 -0.99
N HIS A 143 3.90 6.99 -1.74
CA HIS A 143 5.06 6.29 -2.26
C HIS A 143 6.15 7.28 -2.63
N LYS A 144 7.40 6.87 -2.49
CA LYS A 144 8.60 7.55 -2.99
C LYS A 144 9.31 6.62 -3.95
N GLN A 145 9.72 7.11 -5.11
CA GLN A 145 10.45 6.34 -6.11
C GLN A 145 11.53 7.16 -6.76
N THR A 146 12.73 6.62 -6.86
CA THR A 146 13.75 7.11 -7.77
C THR A 146 13.39 6.68 -9.18
N VAL A 147 13.12 7.65 -10.05
CA VAL A 147 12.71 7.41 -11.44
C VAL A 147 13.93 7.35 -12.36
N PHE A 148 14.97 8.13 -12.03
CA PHE A 148 16.16 8.22 -12.85
C PHE A 148 17.39 8.52 -11.98
N ILE A 149 18.56 8.03 -12.43
CA ILE A 149 19.87 8.30 -11.82
C ILE A 149 20.84 8.70 -12.95
N GLY A 150 21.52 9.83 -12.80
CA GLY A 150 22.47 10.40 -13.76
C GLY A 150 22.16 11.87 -14.06
N SER A 151 22.94 12.51 -14.93
CA SER A 151 22.70 13.92 -15.27
C SER A 151 21.33 14.14 -15.90
N LEU A 152 20.59 15.10 -15.37
CA LEU A 152 19.26 15.45 -15.85
C LEU A 152 19.34 16.01 -17.27
N ASN A 153 18.65 15.35 -18.18
CA ASN A 153 18.42 15.83 -19.53
C ASN A 153 16.92 15.68 -19.82
N ALA A 154 16.31 16.69 -20.43
CA ALA A 154 14.88 16.72 -20.73
C ALA A 154 14.41 15.51 -21.58
N SER A 155 15.30 14.84 -22.29
CA SER A 155 15.01 13.61 -23.04
C SER A 155 15.02 12.33 -22.17
N ILE A 156 15.56 12.36 -20.96
CA ILE A 156 15.78 11.18 -20.12
C ILE A 156 14.65 10.97 -19.10
N VAL A 157 14.16 12.05 -18.47
CA VAL A 157 12.99 11.94 -17.58
C VAL A 157 11.72 11.88 -18.41
N HIS A 158 11.27 10.66 -18.70
CA HIS A 158 10.05 10.46 -19.45
C HIS A 158 8.80 10.58 -18.56
N PRO A 159 7.83 11.48 -18.91
CA PRO A 159 6.56 11.58 -18.19
C PRO A 159 5.87 10.23 -18.00
N ARG A 160 5.98 9.33 -18.98
CA ARG A 160 5.44 7.99 -18.92
C ARG A 160 5.88 7.22 -17.67
N GLU A 161 7.15 7.28 -17.29
CA GLU A 161 7.69 6.54 -16.15
C GLU A 161 7.21 7.18 -14.81
N VAL A 162 7.13 8.51 -14.77
CA VAL A 162 6.60 9.25 -13.62
C VAL A 162 5.12 8.96 -13.41
N PHE A 163 4.29 9.12 -14.45
CA PHE A 163 2.84 9.00 -14.31
C PHE A 163 2.33 7.56 -14.30
N LYS A 164 3.06 6.60 -14.84
CA LYS A 164 2.74 5.17 -14.71
C LYS A 164 2.61 4.76 -13.24
N GLU A 165 3.55 5.15 -12.40
CA GLU A 165 3.50 4.83 -10.97
C GLU A 165 2.43 5.66 -10.24
N ALA A 166 2.24 6.93 -10.63
CA ALA A 166 1.16 7.76 -10.11
C ALA A 166 -0.22 7.12 -10.32
N LEU A 167 -0.50 6.62 -11.52
CA LEU A 167 -1.74 5.91 -11.85
C LEU A 167 -1.87 4.60 -11.05
N LYS A 168 -0.81 3.81 -10.97
CA LYS A 168 -0.78 2.56 -10.21
C LYS A 168 -1.09 2.77 -8.73
N ARG A 169 -0.64 3.90 -8.16
CA ARG A 169 -0.85 4.26 -6.75
C ARG A 169 -2.12 5.06 -6.51
N SER A 170 -2.89 5.36 -7.56
CA SER A 170 -4.05 6.25 -7.47
C SER A 170 -3.68 7.57 -6.79
N ALA A 171 -2.51 8.13 -7.14
CA ALA A 171 -2.05 9.38 -6.59
C ALA A 171 -2.92 10.54 -7.11
N ALA A 172 -3.28 11.46 -6.21
CA ALA A 172 -3.99 12.69 -6.57
C ALA A 172 -3.05 13.76 -7.11
N SER A 173 -1.81 13.76 -6.63
CA SER A 173 -0.77 14.71 -7.01
C SER A 173 0.62 14.12 -6.80
N LEU A 174 1.64 14.82 -7.27
CA LEU A 174 3.03 14.43 -7.07
C LEU A 174 3.94 15.65 -6.85
N ILE A 175 5.07 15.42 -6.20
CA ILE A 175 6.19 16.36 -6.11
C ILE A 175 7.40 15.67 -6.71
N CYS A 176 8.10 16.36 -7.62
CA CYS A 176 9.40 15.92 -8.11
C CYS A 176 10.51 16.50 -7.24
N VAL A 177 11.56 15.74 -7.05
CA VAL A 177 12.74 16.17 -6.31
C VAL A 177 13.98 15.64 -7.01
N HIS A 178 15.01 16.45 -7.18
CA HIS A 178 16.34 15.96 -7.56
C HIS A 178 17.43 16.66 -6.76
N ASN A 179 18.58 16.01 -6.66
CA ASN A 179 19.74 16.59 -5.98
C ASN A 179 20.78 17.07 -6.99
N HIS A 180 21.46 18.15 -6.63
CA HIS A 180 22.68 18.58 -7.32
C HIS A 180 23.91 18.13 -6.51
N PRO A 181 24.77 17.23 -7.03
CA PRO A 181 26.00 16.80 -6.34
C PRO A 181 27.00 17.93 -6.08
N SER A 182 26.87 19.05 -6.83
CA SER A 182 27.66 20.27 -6.59
C SER A 182 27.34 20.97 -5.26
N GLY A 183 26.18 20.63 -4.63
CA GLY A 183 25.68 21.30 -3.44
C GLY A 183 24.93 22.62 -3.70
N ASP A 184 24.94 23.15 -4.93
CA ASP A 184 24.20 24.36 -5.31
C ASP A 184 22.82 23.97 -5.89
N PRO A 185 21.69 24.33 -5.23
CA PRO A 185 20.36 23.99 -5.72
C PRO A 185 19.81 24.96 -6.78
N SER A 186 20.66 25.78 -7.39
CA SER A 186 20.24 26.69 -8.47
C SER A 186 19.72 25.92 -9.67
N PRO A 187 18.49 26.19 -10.16
CA PRO A 187 17.90 25.42 -11.24
C PRO A 187 18.61 25.67 -12.57
N SER A 188 18.88 24.61 -13.29
CA SER A 188 19.33 24.65 -14.68
C SER A 188 18.16 24.92 -15.64
N ARG A 189 18.49 25.19 -16.91
CA ARG A 189 17.47 25.32 -17.96
C ARG A 189 16.73 24.00 -18.20
N GLU A 190 17.46 22.91 -18.14
CA GLU A 190 16.97 21.54 -18.30
C GLU A 190 15.96 21.18 -17.20
N ASP A 191 16.22 21.58 -15.96
CA ASP A 191 15.30 21.35 -14.82
C ASP A 191 13.95 22.06 -15.06
N ILE A 192 14.00 23.28 -15.53
CA ILE A 192 12.80 24.08 -15.84
C ILE A 192 12.04 23.44 -17.00
N GLU A 193 12.71 22.98 -18.06
CA GLU A 193 12.07 22.35 -19.21
C GLU A 193 11.41 21.01 -18.84
N VAL A 194 12.08 20.16 -18.05
CA VAL A 194 11.51 18.91 -17.51
C VAL A 194 10.27 19.22 -16.67
N THR A 195 10.36 20.22 -15.78
CA THR A 195 9.27 20.60 -14.89
C THR A 195 8.03 21.02 -15.67
N LYS A 196 8.18 21.90 -16.65
CA LYS A 196 7.08 22.35 -17.52
C LYS A 196 6.41 21.19 -18.24
N ARG A 197 7.22 20.30 -18.85
CA ARG A 197 6.70 19.13 -19.55
C ARG A 197 5.94 18.17 -18.62
N LEU A 198 6.42 17.95 -17.39
CA LEU A 198 5.72 17.13 -16.40
C LEU A 198 4.43 17.81 -15.93
N SER A 199 4.45 19.12 -15.70
CA SER A 199 3.27 19.88 -15.31
C SER A 199 2.16 19.80 -16.39
N GLU A 200 2.52 19.96 -17.65
CA GLU A 200 1.58 19.82 -18.79
C GLU A 200 0.98 18.41 -18.86
N CYS A 201 1.81 17.38 -18.75
CA CYS A 201 1.34 16.00 -18.73
C CYS A 201 0.42 15.73 -17.52
N GLY A 202 0.75 16.27 -16.35
CA GLY A 202 -0.08 16.15 -15.16
C GLY A 202 -1.46 16.76 -15.31
N LYS A 203 -1.55 17.94 -15.94
CA LYS A 203 -2.83 18.59 -16.26
C LYS A 203 -3.72 17.72 -17.15
N VAL A 204 -3.13 17.07 -18.15
CA VAL A 204 -3.88 16.18 -19.07
C VAL A 204 -4.40 14.94 -18.33
N LEU A 205 -3.61 14.39 -17.41
CA LEU A 205 -3.94 13.18 -16.67
C LEU A 205 -4.81 13.43 -15.42
N GLY A 206 -5.02 14.69 -15.03
CA GLY A 206 -5.70 15.03 -13.79
C GLY A 206 -4.88 14.69 -12.52
N ILE A 207 -3.55 14.62 -12.64
CA ILE A 207 -2.60 14.36 -11.54
C ILE A 207 -1.66 15.56 -11.45
N GLU A 208 -1.91 16.45 -10.52
CA GLU A 208 -1.18 17.73 -10.43
C GLU A 208 0.28 17.53 -10.00
N LEU A 209 1.23 18.16 -10.71
CA LEU A 209 2.59 18.37 -10.21
C LEU A 209 2.56 19.58 -9.25
N LEU A 210 2.62 19.31 -7.94
CA LEU A 210 2.51 20.36 -6.92
C LEU A 210 3.77 21.22 -6.81
N ASP A 211 4.93 20.63 -7.00
CA ASP A 211 6.23 21.32 -6.95
C ASP A 211 7.33 20.47 -7.59
N HIS A 212 8.47 21.13 -7.88
CA HIS A 212 9.73 20.46 -8.17
C HIS A 212 10.82 21.08 -7.29
N LEU A 213 11.42 20.26 -6.42
CA LEU A 213 12.41 20.67 -5.44
C LEU A 213 13.81 20.26 -5.90
N ILE A 214 14.76 21.16 -5.79
CA ILE A 214 16.18 20.88 -6.06
C ILE A 214 16.92 20.89 -4.71
N ILE A 215 17.58 19.79 -4.38
CA ILE A 215 18.31 19.59 -3.14
C ILE A 215 19.79 19.87 -3.37
N GLY A 216 20.34 20.79 -2.58
CA GLY A 216 21.77 21.03 -2.46
C GLY A 216 22.31 20.62 -1.10
N GLU A 217 23.46 21.19 -0.69
CA GLU A 217 24.04 20.95 0.62
C GLU A 217 23.27 21.75 1.69
N GLN A 218 22.40 21.08 2.44
CA GLN A 218 21.52 21.67 3.48
C GLN A 218 20.64 22.84 3.00
N LYS A 219 20.45 22.95 1.69
CA LYS A 219 19.63 23.98 1.03
C LYS A 219 18.74 23.32 0.00
N PHE A 220 17.65 23.95 -0.33
CA PHE A 220 16.80 23.54 -1.44
C PHE A 220 16.22 24.75 -2.17
N VAL A 221 15.73 24.52 -3.37
CA VAL A 221 14.97 25.48 -4.17
C VAL A 221 13.67 24.82 -4.60
N SER A 222 12.55 25.54 -4.45
CA SER A 222 11.25 25.20 -5.04
C SER A 222 11.10 25.94 -6.37
N LEU A 223 10.86 25.21 -7.45
CA LEU A 223 10.62 25.83 -8.75
C LEU A 223 9.27 26.53 -8.80
N LYS A 224 8.30 26.08 -8.03
CA LYS A 224 7.00 26.74 -7.89
C LYS A 224 7.15 28.11 -7.21
N GLU A 225 7.86 28.20 -6.09
CA GLU A 225 8.11 29.47 -5.41
C GLU A 225 8.92 30.44 -6.27
N LYS A 226 9.78 29.93 -7.16
CA LYS A 226 10.54 30.72 -8.13
C LYS A 226 9.72 31.14 -9.36
N GLY A 227 8.47 30.64 -9.50
CA GLY A 227 7.59 31.00 -10.62
C GLY A 227 7.93 30.30 -11.95
N TYR A 228 8.60 29.13 -11.91
CA TYR A 228 8.98 28.37 -13.11
C TYR A 228 7.95 27.30 -13.52
N MET A 229 6.84 27.17 -12.77
CA MET A 229 5.75 26.21 -13.04
C MET A 229 4.50 26.89 -13.52
#